data_910444af7b20a3959849aaaf944382d2
#
_entry.id   910444af7b20a3959849aaaf944382d2
#
_cell.length_a   1.000
_cell.length_b   1.000
_cell.length_c   1.000
_cell.angle_alpha   90.00
_cell.angle_beta   90.00
_cell.angle_gamma   90.00
#
_symmetry.space_group_name_H-M   'P 1'
#
loop_
_entity.id
_entity.type
_entity.pdbx_description
1 polymer ?
#
loop_
_entity_poly.entity_id
_entity_poly.type
_entity_poly.pdbx_seq_one_letter_code
_entity_poly.pdbx_strand_id
1 'polypeptide(L)'
;IDAGQKAFTSYPPTPHGYCLEHPEISIKGMSVEHGHVDITASEHRFSVGEMLSWIPLHGGMTTNLHERLFVVKADEVVDEWTVDGRGRAQ
;
A
#
# COMPACT_ATOMS: atom_id res chain seq x y z
N ILE A 1 8.33 5.64 0.20
CA ILE A 1 7.78 4.69 -0.78
C ILE A 1 7.03 5.42 -1.88
N ASP A 2 6.89 4.78 -3.01
CA ASP A 2 6.22 5.35 -4.19
C ASP A 2 4.69 5.16 -4.19
N ALA A 3 4.12 4.74 -3.09
CA ALA A 3 2.69 4.64 -2.90
C ALA A 3 2.22 5.75 -1.97
N GLY A 4 1.42 6.67 -2.48
CA GLY A 4 0.86 7.79 -1.74
C GLY A 4 -0.67 7.75 -1.70
N GLN A 5 -1.28 8.92 -1.63
CA GLN A 5 -2.75 9.04 -1.52
C GLN A 5 -3.51 8.44 -2.70
N LYS A 6 -2.88 8.34 -3.88
CA LYS A 6 -3.48 7.69 -5.05
C LYS A 6 -3.47 6.17 -4.99
N ALA A 7 -2.65 5.58 -4.13
CA ALA A 7 -2.48 4.13 -4.02
C ALA A 7 -3.06 3.56 -2.73
N PHE A 8 -3.07 4.33 -1.66
CA PHE A 8 -3.59 3.94 -0.35
C PHE A 8 -4.66 4.89 0.12
N THR A 9 -5.69 4.35 0.73
CA THR A 9 -6.67 5.15 1.45
C THR A 9 -6.11 5.56 2.81
N SER A 10 -6.28 6.83 3.14
CA SER A 10 -5.96 7.38 4.45
C SER A 10 -7.25 7.57 5.25
N TYR A 11 -7.29 7.04 6.46
CA TYR A 11 -8.44 7.19 7.35
C TYR A 11 -7.95 7.58 8.74
N PRO A 12 -7.67 8.88 8.97
CA PRO A 12 -7.16 9.36 10.26
C PRO A 12 -8.18 9.10 11.40
N PRO A 13 -7.72 8.79 12.62
CA PRO A 13 -6.33 8.73 13.08
C PRO A 13 -5.67 7.35 12.92
N THR A 14 -6.25 6.45 12.13
CA THR A 14 -5.78 5.07 11.98
C THR A 14 -4.54 4.98 11.08
N PRO A 15 -3.69 3.94 11.24
CA PRO A 15 -2.55 3.74 10.35
C PRO A 15 -3.00 3.41 8.92
N HIS A 16 -2.13 3.68 7.95
CA HIS A 16 -2.43 3.43 6.54
C HIS A 16 -2.38 1.94 6.15
N GLY A 17 -1.60 1.17 6.90
CA GLY A 17 -1.43 -0.26 6.64
C GLY A 17 -0.23 -0.82 7.38
N TYR A 18 0.09 -2.08 7.08
CA TYR A 18 1.18 -2.80 7.72
C TYR A 18 2.12 -3.36 6.67
N CYS A 19 3.43 -3.23 6.91
CA CYS A 19 4.45 -3.85 6.07
C CYS A 19 4.64 -5.32 6.47
N LEU A 20 4.54 -6.22 5.51
CA LEU A 20 4.68 -7.66 5.76
C LEU A 20 6.11 -8.05 6.11
N GLU A 21 7.09 -7.51 5.38
CA GLU A 21 8.49 -7.85 5.58
C GLU A 21 9.07 -7.20 6.83
N HIS A 22 8.58 -6.03 7.19
CA HIS A 22 9.10 -5.23 8.30
C HIS A 22 7.94 -4.64 9.11
N PRO A 23 7.30 -5.46 9.98
CA PRO A 23 6.14 -4.97 10.76
C PRO A 23 6.49 -3.86 11.75
N GLU A 24 7.76 -3.64 12.01
CA GLU A 24 8.24 -2.57 12.89
C GLU A 24 8.18 -1.17 12.25
N ILE A 25 8.07 -1.06 10.93
CA ILE A 25 7.99 0.23 10.24
C ILE A 25 6.53 0.66 10.05
N SER A 26 6.31 1.96 9.93
CA SER A 26 4.96 2.49 9.76
C SER A 26 4.94 3.67 8.81
N ILE A 27 3.82 3.84 8.09
CA ILE A 27 3.58 5.02 7.27
C ILE A 27 3.07 6.13 8.22
N LYS A 28 3.83 7.21 8.35
CA LYS A 28 3.45 8.34 9.21
C LYS A 28 2.82 9.51 8.49
N GLY A 29 2.81 9.50 7.18
CA GLY A 29 2.19 10.53 6.36
C GLY A 29 2.24 10.17 4.89
N MET A 30 1.42 10.84 4.08
CA MET A 30 1.38 10.64 2.65
C MET A 30 1.30 11.95 1.89
N SER A 31 2.09 12.04 0.83
CA SER A 31 1.88 12.98 -0.27
C SER A 31 0.99 12.31 -1.31
N VAL A 32 0.68 13.01 -2.40
CA VAL A 32 -0.22 12.47 -3.44
C VAL A 32 0.30 11.14 -4.01
N GLU A 33 1.61 11.05 -4.25
CA GLU A 33 2.21 9.87 -4.90
C GLU A 33 3.28 9.18 -4.05
N HIS A 34 3.56 9.67 -2.84
CA HIS A 34 4.60 9.09 -1.97
C HIS A 34 4.09 8.89 -0.55
N GLY A 35 4.50 7.80 0.06
CA GLY A 35 4.32 7.53 1.47
C GLY A 35 5.61 7.82 2.24
N HIS A 36 5.46 8.46 3.40
CA HIS A 36 6.57 8.77 4.30
C HIS A 36 6.60 7.72 5.40
N VAL A 37 7.61 6.87 5.38
CA VAL A 37 7.73 5.72 6.27
C VAL A 37 8.69 6.03 7.41
N ASP A 38 8.25 5.75 8.64
CA ASP A 38 9.10 5.82 9.82
C ASP A 38 9.82 4.49 9.99
N ILE A 39 11.15 4.51 9.87
CA ILE A 39 12.00 3.33 9.97
C ILE A 39 12.86 3.32 11.24
N THR A 40 12.60 4.23 12.19
CA THR A 40 13.42 4.38 13.38
C THR A 40 13.45 3.14 14.27
N ALA A 41 12.38 2.34 14.25
CA ALA A 41 12.29 1.09 15.02
C ALA A 41 12.92 -0.12 14.30
N SER A 42 13.41 0.05 13.08
CA SER A 42 13.99 -1.02 12.28
C SER A 42 15.51 -0.98 12.28
N GLU A 43 16.14 -2.15 12.35
CA GLU A 43 17.58 -2.31 12.16
C GLU A 43 17.96 -2.60 10.71
N HIS A 44 16.96 -2.85 9.86
CA HIS A 44 17.18 -3.12 8.44
C HIS A 44 17.66 -1.87 7.70
N ARG A 45 18.58 -2.06 6.75
CA ARG A 45 19.04 -0.99 5.86
C ARG A 45 18.24 -1.03 4.56
N PHE A 46 17.35 -0.08 4.41
CA PHE A 46 16.51 0.03 3.22
C PHE A 46 17.29 0.65 2.06
N SER A 47 17.08 0.11 0.86
CA SER A 47 17.73 0.57 -0.36
C SER A 47 16.71 1.11 -1.34
N VAL A 48 17.11 2.07 -2.18
CA VAL A 48 16.28 2.53 -3.29
C VAL A 48 16.00 1.36 -4.24
N GLY A 49 14.73 1.16 -4.59
CA GLY A 49 14.30 0.05 -5.43
C GLY A 49 13.93 -1.22 -4.68
N GLU A 50 14.14 -1.27 -3.37
CA GLU A 50 13.70 -2.40 -2.56
C GLU A 50 12.18 -2.45 -2.55
N MET A 51 11.62 -3.65 -2.74
CA MET A 51 10.16 -3.86 -2.73
C MET A 51 9.66 -4.15 -1.32
N LEU A 52 8.58 -3.49 -0.94
CA LEU A 52 7.89 -3.73 0.32
C LEU A 52 6.43 -4.06 0.04
N SER A 53 5.91 -5.06 0.73
CA SER A 53 4.52 -5.49 0.60
C SER A 53 3.72 -4.93 1.76
N TRP A 54 2.62 -4.26 1.46
CA TRP A 54 1.78 -3.59 2.46
C TRP A 54 0.38 -4.18 2.47
N ILE A 55 -0.13 -4.46 3.67
CA ILE A 55 -1.55 -4.76 3.85
C ILE A 55 -2.24 -3.44 4.18
N PRO A 56 -3.12 -2.92 3.30
CA PRO A 56 -3.83 -1.67 3.59
C PRO A 56 -4.78 -1.85 4.76
N LEU A 57 -4.94 -0.81 5.57
CA LEU A 57 -5.87 -0.87 6.69
C LEU A 57 -7.31 -1.01 6.21
N HIS A 58 -7.66 -0.35 5.10
CA HIS A 58 -9.00 -0.41 4.52
C HIS A 58 -8.93 -0.91 3.08
N GLY A 59 -9.10 -2.23 2.91
CA GLY A 59 -8.98 -2.88 1.60
C GLY A 59 -10.00 -2.40 0.59
N GLY A 60 -11.25 -2.19 1.00
CA GLY A 60 -12.32 -1.74 0.10
C GLY A 60 -12.06 -0.37 -0.49
N MET A 61 -11.72 0.62 0.34
CA MET A 61 -11.42 1.97 -0.13
C MET A 61 -10.13 2.02 -0.94
N THR A 62 -9.11 1.26 -0.55
CA THR A 62 -7.85 1.17 -1.29
C THR A 62 -8.08 0.56 -2.67
N THR A 63 -8.83 -0.54 -2.75
CA THR A 63 -9.16 -1.20 -4.02
C THR A 63 -9.88 -0.25 -4.98
N ASN A 64 -10.77 0.60 -4.46
CA ASN A 64 -11.53 1.55 -5.26
C ASN A 64 -10.66 2.63 -5.95
N LEU A 65 -9.41 2.81 -5.52
CA LEU A 65 -8.45 3.73 -6.15
C LEU A 65 -7.80 3.14 -7.42
N HIS A 66 -7.95 1.84 -7.65
CA HIS A 66 -7.25 1.13 -8.71
C HIS A 66 -8.21 0.64 -9.78
N GLU A 67 -7.77 0.66 -11.03
CA GLU A 67 -8.54 0.15 -12.17
C GLU A 67 -8.46 -1.37 -12.26
N ARG A 68 -7.34 -1.95 -11.85
CA ARG A 68 -7.06 -3.38 -11.97
C ARG A 68 -6.38 -3.90 -10.71
N LEU A 69 -6.63 -5.18 -10.44
CA LEU A 69 -5.92 -5.95 -9.42
C LEU A 69 -5.16 -7.07 -10.11
N PHE A 70 -3.92 -7.28 -9.69
CA PHE A 70 -3.09 -8.38 -10.18
C PHE A 70 -3.07 -9.48 -9.12
N VAL A 71 -3.40 -10.70 -9.52
CA VAL A 71 -3.30 -11.86 -8.64
C VAL A 71 -1.91 -12.44 -8.77
N VAL A 72 -1.18 -12.48 -7.65
CA VAL A 72 0.21 -12.93 -7.62
C VAL A 72 0.30 -14.23 -6.83
N LYS A 73 0.99 -15.23 -7.39
CA LYS A 73 1.28 -16.50 -6.75
C LYS A 73 2.73 -16.86 -6.99
N ALA A 74 3.49 -17.13 -5.93
CA ALA A 74 4.92 -17.45 -6.01
C ALA A 74 5.71 -16.40 -6.81
N ASP A 75 5.46 -15.12 -6.55
CA ASP A 75 6.09 -13.95 -7.19
C ASP A 75 5.77 -13.80 -8.69
N GLU A 76 4.80 -14.55 -9.21
CA GLU A 76 4.32 -14.42 -10.58
C GLU A 76 2.90 -13.88 -10.62
N VAL A 77 2.64 -12.98 -11.59
CA VAL A 77 1.28 -12.53 -11.87
C VAL A 77 0.56 -13.64 -12.61
N VAL A 78 -0.46 -14.21 -11.98
CA VAL A 78 -1.22 -15.36 -12.55
C VAL A 78 -2.60 -14.95 -13.06
N ASP A 79 -3.09 -13.76 -12.69
CA ASP A 79 -4.38 -13.26 -13.16
C ASP A 79 -4.44 -11.74 -13.01
N GLU A 80 -5.40 -11.14 -13.67
CA GLU A 80 -5.65 -9.71 -13.64
C GLU A 80 -7.16 -9.48 -13.61
N TRP A 81 -7.62 -8.72 -12.59
CA TRP A 81 -9.04 -8.44 -12.42
C TRP A 81 -9.33 -6.96 -12.60
N THR A 82 -10.33 -6.62 -13.39
CA THR A 82 -10.83 -5.26 -13.51
C THR A 82 -11.66 -4.90 -12.28
N VAL A 83 -11.44 -3.71 -11.73
CA VAL A 83 -12.21 -3.19 -10.58
C VAL A 83 -13.45 -2.49 -11.13
N ASP A 84 -14.56 -3.21 -11.27
CA ASP A 84 -15.79 -2.72 -11.88
C ASP A 84 -16.45 -1.60 -11.06
N GLY A 85 -16.34 -1.65 -9.75
CA GLY A 85 -16.87 -0.65 -8.83
C GLY A 85 -15.98 0.57 -8.62
N ARG A 86 -14.89 0.68 -9.35
CA ARG A 86 -13.92 1.75 -9.20
C ARG A 86 -14.56 3.13 -9.35
N GLY A 87 -14.29 4.01 -8.37
CA GLY A 87 -14.81 5.37 -8.38
C GLY A 87 -16.29 5.51 -8.09
N ARG A 88 -16.97 4.44 -7.69
CA ARG A 88 -18.41 4.40 -7.42
C ARG A 88 -18.76 4.30 -5.93
N ALA A 89 -17.78 4.42 -5.06
CA ALA A 89 -18.01 4.45 -3.62
C ALA A 89 -18.78 5.72 -3.23
N GLN A 90 -19.81 5.57 -2.40
CA GLN A 90 -20.68 6.65 -1.97
C GLN A 90 -20.64 6.86 -0.46
#